data_0b81c67c5b54c9c2651b3d18e6056034
#
_entry.id   0b81c67c5b54c9c2651b3d18e6056034
#
_cell.length_a   1.000
_cell.length_b   1.000
_cell.length_c   1.000
_cell.angle_alpha   90.00
_cell.angle_beta   90.00
_cell.angle_gamma   90.00
#
_symmetry.space_group_name_H-M   'P 1'
#
loop_
_entity.id
_entity.type
_entity.pdbx_description
1 polymer ?
#
loop_
_entity_poly.entity_id
_entity_poly.type
_entity_poly.pdbx_seq_one_letter_code
_entity_poly.pdbx_strand_id
1 'polypeptide(L)'
;MNFEVKLSVHEILQNKHFAHAKVIAGKVGLFRLVRWVHVLELTSISNLLNGNELILSTGVGWNGDKDALSSLVQQSIDSNAAGLCIELGPYISKIPQEVIELADIHDFPLIVFFKEVRFIDITQEIHSLLIKKHYQILSDLEEYSNRLNQVLLSSNPQQNILQLLHDHLKMTVFYISNQGKVQVISKKTPDEQDKMFQLLKDNKIPSHMNAAHQSVQALNQTFADLFIISESEAITEFESLVLDRSAIALAQSLLRELYIEEQRKAKEVEWVSCWLEGEYSNEQIHRYLSELEPNLEPNGCTVLLCKADNLEKIISEFTYLKVYFRSIFEQRGIFLLSHIQKSQIIFILLNSSKTDDFKRRVQEGIDCLKKSEFIKKQKFSQLEFSAGKFVNNLSHVKNSYHTAKETLNIREKMPNELISYFYEDLYIFRLVLAANEQGVLYEFISDYLGSVLLHDQQNNGELLKTLKIYLQCKGAKKETAEQLHIVRQTLYHRLDKLYELIGRDFMDPYKRQAIEVAISAYEYTSASKTPYEYASIPKSS
;
A
#
# COMPACT_ATOMS: atom_id res chain seq x y z
N MET A 1 -26.73 -13.50 -12.35
CA MET A 1 -27.20 -14.62 -11.50
C MET A 1 -28.71 -14.58 -11.46
N ASN A 2 -29.36 -15.65 -11.86
CA ASN A 2 -30.83 -15.76 -11.75
C ASN A 2 -31.14 -16.23 -10.32
N PHE A 3 -31.78 -15.39 -9.56
CA PHE A 3 -32.23 -15.68 -8.21
C PHE A 3 -33.40 -16.68 -8.28
N GLU A 4 -33.20 -17.93 -7.87
CA GLU A 4 -34.24 -18.94 -7.87
C GLU A 4 -34.81 -19.12 -6.48
N VAL A 5 -35.94 -18.49 -6.21
CA VAL A 5 -36.71 -18.72 -5.00
C VAL A 5 -37.46 -20.04 -5.12
N LYS A 6 -37.34 -20.88 -4.13
CA LYS A 6 -37.97 -22.21 -4.09
C LYS A 6 -38.78 -22.37 -2.79
N LEU A 7 -39.89 -23.09 -2.88
CA LEU A 7 -40.70 -23.52 -1.73
C LEU A 7 -40.56 -25.02 -1.59
N SER A 8 -40.51 -25.57 -0.40
CA SER A 8 -40.61 -27.03 -0.24
C SER A 8 -42.04 -27.52 -0.52
N VAL A 9 -42.15 -28.76 -0.98
CA VAL A 9 -43.47 -29.39 -1.13
C VAL A 9 -44.25 -29.34 0.19
N HIS A 10 -43.53 -29.51 1.33
CA HIS A 10 -44.12 -29.40 2.66
C HIS A 10 -44.76 -28.02 2.92
N GLU A 11 -44.07 -26.93 2.59
CA GLU A 11 -44.62 -25.54 2.71
C GLU A 11 -45.87 -25.36 1.83
N ILE A 12 -45.81 -25.89 0.59
CA ILE A 12 -46.96 -25.83 -0.33
C ILE A 12 -48.17 -26.57 0.21
N LEU A 13 -47.99 -27.72 0.82
CA LEU A 13 -49.08 -28.53 1.41
C LEU A 13 -49.78 -27.83 2.59
N GLN A 14 -49.15 -26.85 3.22
CA GLN A 14 -49.78 -26.03 4.26
C GLN A 14 -50.81 -25.02 3.73
N ASN A 15 -50.83 -24.82 2.40
CA ASN A 15 -51.78 -23.89 1.77
C ASN A 15 -53.24 -24.41 1.86
N LYS A 16 -54.20 -23.50 2.01
CA LYS A 16 -55.64 -23.82 2.09
C LYS A 16 -56.18 -24.66 0.96
N HIS A 17 -55.62 -24.55 -0.24
CA HIS A 17 -56.01 -25.33 -1.43
C HIS A 17 -55.64 -26.82 -1.33
N PHE A 18 -54.69 -27.16 -0.45
CA PHE A 18 -54.30 -28.55 -0.16
C PHE A 18 -54.95 -29.15 1.07
N ALA A 19 -55.91 -28.46 1.70
CA ALA A 19 -56.58 -28.92 2.91
C ALA A 19 -57.29 -30.31 2.73
N HIS A 20 -57.64 -30.66 1.51
CA HIS A 20 -58.25 -31.93 1.12
C HIS A 20 -57.29 -32.88 0.35
N ALA A 21 -56.00 -32.49 0.27
CA ALA A 21 -55.00 -33.33 -0.33
C ALA A 21 -54.41 -34.33 0.71
N LYS A 22 -53.95 -35.49 0.22
CA LYS A 22 -53.27 -36.48 1.04
C LYS A 22 -52.03 -36.96 0.32
N VAL A 23 -50.90 -36.97 1.03
CA VAL A 23 -49.69 -37.61 0.57
C VAL A 23 -49.84 -39.11 0.70
N ILE A 24 -49.81 -39.85 -0.40
CA ILE A 24 -50.01 -41.30 -0.46
C ILE A 24 -48.68 -42.05 -0.60
N ALA A 25 -47.62 -41.42 -1.13
CA ALA A 25 -46.29 -41.99 -1.24
C ALA A 25 -45.22 -40.87 -1.17
N GLY A 26 -43.96 -41.27 -0.97
CA GLY A 26 -42.79 -40.38 -1.02
C GLY A 26 -42.74 -39.33 0.10
N LYS A 27 -43.15 -39.66 1.31
CA LYS A 27 -43.22 -38.72 2.46
C LYS A 27 -41.87 -38.12 2.82
N VAL A 28 -40.77 -38.83 2.64
CA VAL A 28 -39.42 -38.35 2.91
C VAL A 28 -39.06 -37.22 1.93
N GLY A 29 -39.56 -37.28 0.68
CA GLY A 29 -39.33 -36.28 -0.34
C GLY A 29 -40.12 -34.98 -0.20
N LEU A 30 -40.89 -34.76 0.86
CA LEU A 30 -41.66 -33.52 1.08
C LEU A 30 -40.79 -32.26 1.25
N PHE A 31 -39.50 -32.41 1.52
CA PHE A 31 -38.53 -31.33 1.56
C PHE A 31 -37.92 -30.98 0.19
N ARG A 32 -38.31 -31.69 -0.91
CA ARG A 32 -37.92 -31.32 -2.27
C ARG A 32 -38.41 -29.91 -2.57
N LEU A 33 -37.55 -29.13 -3.24
CA LEU A 33 -37.79 -27.74 -3.54
C LEU A 33 -38.60 -27.59 -4.83
N VAL A 34 -39.61 -26.75 -4.80
CA VAL A 34 -40.48 -26.42 -5.94
C VAL A 34 -40.08 -25.07 -6.49
N ARG A 35 -39.71 -25.04 -7.74
CA ARG A 35 -39.39 -23.82 -8.52
C ARG A 35 -40.61 -23.30 -9.27
N TRP A 36 -41.41 -24.22 -9.79
CA TRP A 36 -42.56 -23.89 -10.65
C TRP A 36 -43.66 -24.92 -10.49
N VAL A 37 -44.89 -24.58 -10.89
CA VAL A 37 -46.03 -25.49 -10.91
C VAL A 37 -46.58 -25.56 -12.32
N HIS A 38 -46.73 -26.81 -12.82
CA HIS A 38 -47.29 -27.09 -14.13
C HIS A 38 -48.55 -27.93 -14.05
N VAL A 39 -49.53 -27.59 -14.87
CA VAL A 39 -50.67 -28.49 -15.15
C VAL A 39 -50.34 -29.27 -16.40
N LEU A 40 -50.19 -30.58 -16.29
CA LEU A 40 -49.80 -31.45 -17.38
C LEU A 40 -50.79 -32.62 -17.52
N GLU A 41 -51.35 -32.75 -18.76
CA GLU A 41 -52.30 -33.78 -19.10
C GLU A 41 -51.76 -34.66 -20.27
N LEU A 42 -50.44 -34.78 -20.35
CA LEU A 42 -49.73 -35.52 -21.39
C LEU A 42 -49.10 -36.78 -20.82
N THR A 43 -48.97 -37.84 -21.66
CA THR A 43 -48.30 -39.10 -21.30
C THR A 43 -46.79 -39.07 -21.50
N SER A 44 -46.26 -38.12 -22.24
CA SER A 44 -44.82 -37.91 -22.44
C SER A 44 -44.46 -36.48 -22.00
N ILE A 45 -43.72 -36.36 -20.91
CA ILE A 45 -43.41 -35.07 -20.26
C ILE A 45 -41.92 -34.80 -20.07
N SER A 46 -41.07 -35.78 -20.36
CA SER A 46 -39.62 -35.68 -20.09
C SER A 46 -38.96 -34.45 -20.74
N ASN A 47 -39.40 -34.03 -21.93
CA ASN A 47 -38.88 -32.87 -22.63
C ASN A 47 -39.50 -31.52 -22.19
N LEU A 48 -40.49 -31.57 -21.26
CA LEU A 48 -41.20 -30.38 -20.78
C LEU A 48 -40.75 -29.96 -19.39
N LEU A 49 -39.98 -30.80 -18.70
CA LEU A 49 -39.52 -30.60 -17.36
C LEU A 49 -38.04 -30.17 -17.34
N ASN A 50 -37.71 -29.23 -16.49
CA ASN A 50 -36.34 -28.75 -16.25
C ASN A 50 -35.81 -29.11 -14.83
N GLY A 51 -36.65 -29.83 -14.05
CA GLY A 51 -36.41 -30.20 -12.66
C GLY A 51 -36.99 -29.20 -11.64
N ASN A 52 -37.35 -29.73 -10.48
CA ASN A 52 -37.98 -29.01 -9.38
C ASN A 52 -39.38 -28.44 -9.66
N GLU A 53 -40.11 -28.98 -10.62
CA GLU A 53 -41.52 -28.64 -10.84
C GLU A 53 -42.45 -29.50 -9.96
N LEU A 54 -43.52 -28.87 -9.48
CA LEU A 54 -44.69 -29.60 -8.94
C LEU A 54 -45.70 -29.76 -10.07
N ILE A 55 -46.03 -30.99 -10.39
CA ILE A 55 -46.94 -31.33 -11.47
C ILE A 55 -48.36 -31.51 -10.93
N LEU A 56 -49.36 -30.90 -11.56
CA LEU A 56 -50.77 -31.08 -11.28
C LEU A 56 -51.40 -31.80 -12.46
N SER A 57 -52.25 -32.82 -12.21
CA SER A 57 -52.95 -33.51 -13.29
C SER A 57 -54.31 -34.06 -12.86
N THR A 58 -55.29 -34.01 -13.77
CA THR A 58 -56.61 -34.66 -13.61
C THR A 58 -56.62 -36.09 -14.11
N GLY A 59 -55.57 -36.50 -14.84
CA GLY A 59 -55.46 -37.80 -15.44
C GLY A 59 -56.18 -38.00 -16.78
N VAL A 60 -56.67 -36.93 -17.35
CA VAL A 60 -57.36 -36.99 -18.66
C VAL A 60 -56.47 -37.60 -19.73
N GLY A 61 -55.16 -37.33 -19.69
CA GLY A 61 -54.22 -37.79 -20.73
C GLY A 61 -53.99 -39.30 -20.77
N TRP A 62 -54.20 -40.00 -19.66
CA TRP A 62 -54.02 -41.47 -19.63
C TRP A 62 -55.31 -42.27 -19.31
N ASN A 63 -56.42 -41.59 -18.98
CA ASN A 63 -57.76 -42.13 -18.91
C ASN A 63 -57.87 -43.54 -18.26
N GLY A 64 -57.22 -43.73 -17.10
CA GLY A 64 -57.22 -44.98 -16.32
C GLY A 64 -56.20 -46.03 -16.75
N ASP A 65 -55.36 -45.74 -17.74
CA ASP A 65 -54.26 -46.64 -18.15
C ASP A 65 -53.16 -46.63 -17.08
N LYS A 66 -52.94 -47.83 -16.48
CA LYS A 66 -51.97 -48.00 -15.38
C LYS A 66 -50.52 -47.88 -15.86
N ASP A 67 -50.23 -48.36 -17.06
CA ASP A 67 -48.88 -48.37 -17.62
C ASP A 67 -48.47 -46.93 -17.97
N ALA A 68 -49.42 -46.15 -18.49
CA ALA A 68 -49.22 -44.71 -18.78
C ALA A 68 -48.97 -43.91 -17.50
N LEU A 69 -49.68 -44.18 -16.40
CA LEU A 69 -49.44 -43.53 -15.10
C LEU A 69 -48.08 -43.89 -14.50
N SER A 70 -47.70 -45.19 -14.55
CA SER A 70 -46.38 -45.65 -14.10
C SER A 70 -45.26 -44.97 -14.87
N SER A 71 -45.41 -44.86 -16.21
CA SER A 71 -44.46 -44.18 -17.07
C SER A 71 -44.38 -42.69 -16.75
N LEU A 72 -45.50 -42.01 -16.48
CA LEU A 72 -45.53 -40.60 -16.09
C LEU A 72 -44.76 -40.35 -14.77
N VAL A 73 -44.99 -41.18 -13.76
CA VAL A 73 -44.29 -41.09 -12.46
C VAL A 73 -42.79 -41.33 -12.67
N GLN A 74 -42.40 -42.33 -13.46
CA GLN A 74 -40.98 -42.58 -13.78
C GLN A 74 -40.34 -41.39 -14.50
N GLN A 75 -40.99 -40.86 -15.54
CA GLN A 75 -40.50 -39.68 -16.24
C GLN A 75 -40.35 -38.47 -15.32
N SER A 76 -41.29 -38.27 -14.36
CA SER A 76 -41.23 -37.19 -13.37
C SER A 76 -40.05 -37.37 -12.43
N ILE A 77 -39.76 -38.62 -12.00
CA ILE A 77 -38.59 -38.95 -11.16
C ILE A 77 -37.30 -38.72 -11.95
N ASP A 78 -37.20 -39.23 -13.17
CA ASP A 78 -36.00 -39.11 -14.02
C ASP A 78 -35.70 -37.63 -14.37
N SER A 79 -36.74 -36.83 -14.51
CA SER A 79 -36.62 -35.39 -14.76
C SER A 79 -36.42 -34.56 -13.48
N ASN A 80 -36.21 -35.20 -12.32
CA ASN A 80 -36.05 -34.56 -11.00
C ASN A 80 -37.18 -33.59 -10.65
N ALA A 81 -38.44 -33.91 -10.98
CA ALA A 81 -39.58 -33.12 -10.54
C ALA A 81 -39.72 -33.17 -9.01
N ALA A 82 -40.31 -32.14 -8.42
CA ALA A 82 -40.48 -32.01 -6.99
C ALA A 82 -41.59 -32.90 -6.43
N GLY A 83 -42.61 -33.19 -7.24
CA GLY A 83 -43.73 -34.08 -6.87
C GLY A 83 -44.84 -34.06 -7.92
N LEU A 84 -45.78 -34.96 -7.75
CA LEU A 84 -46.95 -35.08 -8.62
C LEU A 84 -48.23 -35.05 -7.76
N CYS A 85 -49.13 -34.15 -8.13
CA CYS A 85 -50.49 -34.03 -7.55
C CYS A 85 -51.51 -34.54 -8.54
N ILE A 86 -52.32 -35.47 -8.14
CA ILE A 86 -53.36 -36.08 -8.98
C ILE A 86 -54.75 -35.84 -8.35
N GLU A 87 -55.69 -35.38 -9.16
CA GLU A 87 -57.08 -35.30 -8.79
C GLU A 87 -57.80 -36.64 -9.07
N LEU A 88 -58.40 -37.25 -8.05
CA LEU A 88 -59.26 -38.41 -8.23
C LEU A 88 -60.64 -37.95 -8.67
N GLY A 89 -61.08 -38.46 -9.81
CA GLY A 89 -62.32 -38.07 -10.41
C GLY A 89 -62.77 -39.04 -11.52
N PRO A 90 -63.43 -38.53 -12.56
CA PRO A 90 -63.96 -39.39 -13.63
C PRO A 90 -62.92 -40.18 -14.39
N TYR A 91 -61.68 -39.69 -14.48
CA TYR A 91 -60.60 -40.26 -15.25
C TYR A 91 -59.70 -41.23 -14.48
N ILE A 92 -59.56 -40.99 -13.18
CA ILE A 92 -58.80 -41.84 -12.25
C ILE A 92 -59.61 -42.03 -10.95
N SER A 93 -60.04 -43.23 -10.66
CA SER A 93 -60.74 -43.54 -9.43
C SER A 93 -59.87 -44.01 -8.29
N LYS A 94 -58.69 -44.57 -8.60
CA LYS A 94 -57.74 -45.09 -7.63
C LYS A 94 -56.32 -45.14 -8.19
N ILE A 95 -55.31 -44.83 -7.40
CA ILE A 95 -53.89 -44.98 -7.75
C ILE A 95 -53.49 -46.44 -7.60
N PRO A 96 -52.86 -47.08 -8.60
CA PRO A 96 -52.36 -48.45 -8.51
C PRO A 96 -51.27 -48.59 -7.45
N GLN A 97 -51.23 -49.75 -6.78
CA GLN A 97 -50.27 -50.02 -5.72
C GLN A 97 -48.83 -49.98 -6.22
N GLU A 98 -48.59 -50.45 -7.44
CA GLU A 98 -47.28 -50.43 -8.12
C GLU A 98 -46.71 -49.01 -8.28
N VAL A 99 -47.57 -48.02 -8.54
CA VAL A 99 -47.19 -46.58 -8.66
C VAL A 99 -46.85 -45.99 -7.28
N ILE A 100 -47.58 -46.40 -6.23
CA ILE A 100 -47.29 -45.99 -4.86
C ILE A 100 -45.91 -46.52 -4.42
N GLU A 101 -45.63 -47.79 -4.68
CA GLU A 101 -44.36 -48.44 -4.36
C GLU A 101 -43.20 -47.80 -5.13
N LEU A 102 -43.38 -47.51 -6.43
CA LEU A 102 -42.39 -46.79 -7.27
C LEU A 102 -42.07 -45.43 -6.66
N ALA A 103 -43.08 -44.66 -6.29
CA ALA A 103 -42.92 -43.34 -5.70
C ALA A 103 -42.22 -43.39 -4.32
N ASP A 104 -42.55 -44.37 -3.50
CA ASP A 104 -41.90 -44.56 -2.18
C ASP A 104 -40.44 -44.99 -2.31
N ILE A 105 -40.08 -45.88 -3.25
CA ILE A 105 -38.70 -46.29 -3.49
C ILE A 105 -37.79 -45.08 -3.85
N HIS A 106 -38.35 -44.12 -4.57
CA HIS A 106 -37.59 -42.94 -5.01
C HIS A 106 -37.81 -41.68 -4.17
N ASP A 107 -38.46 -41.83 -3.00
CA ASP A 107 -38.83 -40.68 -2.15
C ASP A 107 -39.51 -39.56 -2.98
N PHE A 108 -40.40 -39.93 -3.88
CA PHE A 108 -41.05 -39.01 -4.79
C PHE A 108 -42.46 -38.66 -4.27
N PRO A 109 -42.75 -37.41 -3.88
CA PRO A 109 -44.03 -36.99 -3.33
C PRO A 109 -45.18 -37.24 -4.31
N LEU A 110 -46.06 -38.16 -3.98
CA LEU A 110 -47.29 -38.42 -4.69
C LEU A 110 -48.47 -37.96 -3.83
N ILE A 111 -49.18 -36.95 -4.29
CA ILE A 111 -50.22 -36.22 -3.56
C ILE A 111 -51.53 -36.43 -4.32
N VAL A 112 -52.60 -36.69 -3.58
CA VAL A 112 -53.90 -36.97 -4.19
C VAL A 112 -54.97 -36.03 -3.60
N PHE A 113 -55.73 -35.42 -4.50
CA PHE A 113 -56.97 -34.69 -4.15
C PHE A 113 -58.16 -35.63 -4.28
N PHE A 114 -58.97 -35.75 -3.22
CA PHE A 114 -60.18 -36.58 -3.17
C PHE A 114 -61.46 -35.80 -3.55
N LYS A 115 -61.34 -34.56 -3.90
CA LYS A 115 -62.41 -33.68 -4.35
C LYS A 115 -61.91 -32.86 -5.52
N GLU A 116 -62.83 -32.46 -6.39
CA GLU A 116 -62.53 -31.57 -7.47
C GLU A 116 -61.92 -30.27 -6.94
N VAL A 117 -60.80 -29.88 -7.54
CA VAL A 117 -60.03 -28.68 -7.21
C VAL A 117 -59.77 -27.86 -8.46
N ARG A 118 -59.79 -26.54 -8.31
CA ARG A 118 -59.43 -25.65 -9.44
C ARG A 118 -57.93 -25.45 -9.50
N PHE A 119 -57.24 -26.15 -10.38
CA PHE A 119 -55.81 -26.05 -10.53
C PHE A 119 -55.31 -24.62 -10.82
N ILE A 120 -56.16 -23.78 -11.46
CA ILE A 120 -55.83 -22.37 -11.67
C ILE A 120 -55.64 -21.62 -10.34
N ASP A 121 -56.49 -21.91 -9.33
CA ASP A 121 -56.40 -21.23 -8.03
C ASP A 121 -55.12 -21.71 -7.28
N ILE A 122 -54.78 -23.00 -7.41
CA ILE A 122 -53.55 -23.57 -6.83
C ILE A 122 -52.32 -22.97 -7.49
N THR A 123 -52.23 -22.92 -8.81
CA THR A 123 -51.08 -22.39 -9.55
C THR A 123 -50.92 -20.89 -9.27
N GLN A 124 -52.02 -20.13 -9.28
CA GLN A 124 -51.98 -18.70 -8.97
C GLN A 124 -51.45 -18.41 -7.56
N GLU A 125 -51.95 -19.17 -6.57
CA GLU A 125 -51.53 -18.98 -5.18
C GLU A 125 -50.04 -19.32 -4.98
N ILE A 126 -49.56 -20.50 -5.51
CA ILE A 126 -48.18 -20.90 -5.39
C ILE A 126 -47.24 -19.92 -6.10
N HIS A 127 -47.59 -19.47 -7.31
CA HIS A 127 -46.80 -18.44 -8.01
C HIS A 127 -46.78 -17.12 -7.24
N SER A 128 -47.91 -16.72 -6.63
CA SER A 128 -47.96 -15.52 -5.77
C SER A 128 -47.06 -15.64 -4.55
N LEU A 129 -46.99 -16.82 -3.91
CA LEU A 129 -46.09 -17.09 -2.78
C LEU A 129 -44.61 -17.06 -3.20
N LEU A 130 -44.25 -17.67 -4.34
CA LEU A 130 -42.89 -17.63 -4.89
C LEU A 130 -42.47 -16.19 -5.20
N ILE A 131 -43.35 -15.41 -5.86
CA ILE A 131 -43.08 -14.01 -6.19
C ILE A 131 -42.96 -13.17 -4.90
N LYS A 132 -43.84 -13.36 -3.92
CA LYS A 132 -43.77 -12.64 -2.64
C LYS A 132 -42.49 -12.93 -1.89
N LYS A 133 -42.06 -14.21 -1.82
CA LYS A 133 -40.82 -14.61 -1.17
C LYS A 133 -39.59 -13.98 -1.89
N HIS A 134 -39.64 -13.93 -3.22
CA HIS A 134 -38.62 -13.24 -4.02
C HIS A 134 -38.53 -11.73 -3.69
N TYR A 135 -39.64 -11.04 -3.66
CA TYR A 135 -39.71 -9.62 -3.29
C TYR A 135 -39.19 -9.39 -1.86
N GLN A 136 -39.53 -10.28 -0.93
CA GLN A 136 -39.08 -10.16 0.46
C GLN A 136 -37.55 -10.23 0.56
N ILE A 137 -36.94 -11.19 -0.10
CA ILE A 137 -35.46 -11.34 -0.14
C ILE A 137 -34.80 -10.09 -0.74
N LEU A 138 -35.36 -9.54 -1.82
CA LEU A 138 -34.85 -8.30 -2.42
C LEU A 138 -34.98 -7.11 -1.48
N SER A 139 -36.11 -6.99 -0.78
CA SER A 139 -36.34 -5.94 0.18
C SER A 139 -35.39 -6.00 1.38
N ASP A 140 -35.18 -7.22 1.91
CA ASP A 140 -34.26 -7.45 3.03
C ASP A 140 -32.82 -7.13 2.63
N LEU A 141 -32.41 -7.49 1.40
CA LEU A 141 -31.09 -7.18 0.87
C LEU A 141 -30.90 -5.66 0.62
N GLU A 142 -31.94 -4.96 0.18
CA GLU A 142 -31.93 -3.51 0.02
C GLU A 142 -31.82 -2.80 1.38
N GLU A 143 -32.59 -3.23 2.37
CA GLU A 143 -32.49 -2.70 3.74
C GLU A 143 -31.08 -2.91 4.31
N TYR A 144 -30.52 -4.11 4.14
CA TYR A 144 -29.14 -4.38 4.54
C TYR A 144 -28.13 -3.48 3.83
N SER A 145 -28.28 -3.28 2.52
CA SER A 145 -27.42 -2.37 1.73
C SER A 145 -27.50 -0.92 2.21
N ASN A 146 -28.71 -0.45 2.58
CA ASN A 146 -28.91 0.88 3.13
C ASN A 146 -28.22 1.04 4.50
N ARG A 147 -28.26 0.02 5.35
CA ARG A 147 -27.53 -0.01 6.63
C ARG A 147 -26.02 0.00 6.42
N LEU A 148 -25.48 -0.75 5.42
CA LEU A 148 -24.06 -0.70 5.04
C LEU A 148 -23.65 0.71 4.63
N ASN A 149 -24.45 1.41 3.80
CA ASN A 149 -24.17 2.77 3.38
C ASN A 149 -24.10 3.76 4.57
N GLN A 150 -24.94 3.59 5.57
CA GLN A 150 -24.89 4.39 6.80
C GLN A 150 -23.60 4.11 7.61
N VAL A 151 -23.24 2.83 7.72
CA VAL A 151 -22.03 2.40 8.45
C VAL A 151 -20.76 2.90 7.76
N LEU A 152 -20.72 3.01 6.43
CA LEU A 152 -19.60 3.57 5.67
C LEU A 152 -19.28 5.03 6.03
N LEU A 153 -20.27 5.78 6.56
CA LEU A 153 -20.09 7.17 7.00
C LEU A 153 -19.64 7.29 8.46
N SER A 154 -19.53 6.19 9.19
CA SER A 154 -19.09 6.18 10.60
C SER A 154 -17.58 6.38 10.76
N SER A 155 -17.14 6.61 12.00
CA SER A 155 -15.72 6.82 12.34
C SER A 155 -14.85 5.55 12.19
N ASN A 156 -15.45 4.37 12.29
CA ASN A 156 -14.75 3.08 12.19
C ASN A 156 -15.50 2.10 11.28
N PRO A 157 -15.57 2.38 9.96
CA PRO A 157 -16.45 1.67 9.06
C PRO A 157 -16.10 0.19 8.93
N GLN A 158 -14.82 -0.19 8.86
CA GLN A 158 -14.41 -1.59 8.73
C GLN A 158 -14.95 -2.45 9.87
N GLN A 159 -14.73 -2.06 11.11
CA GLN A 159 -15.19 -2.82 12.27
C GLN A 159 -16.73 -2.86 12.34
N ASN A 160 -17.39 -1.75 12.04
CA ASN A 160 -18.83 -1.66 12.07
C ASN A 160 -19.50 -2.50 10.97
N ILE A 161 -18.88 -2.62 9.77
CA ILE A 161 -19.37 -3.51 8.70
C ILE A 161 -19.27 -4.98 9.13
N LEU A 162 -18.13 -5.39 9.70
CA LEU A 162 -17.94 -6.76 10.20
C LEU A 162 -18.95 -7.09 11.32
N GLN A 163 -19.19 -6.15 12.23
CA GLN A 163 -20.19 -6.31 13.29
C GLN A 163 -21.61 -6.39 12.72
N LEU A 164 -21.95 -5.52 11.75
CA LEU A 164 -23.26 -5.55 11.09
C LEU A 164 -23.51 -6.89 10.38
N LEU A 165 -22.50 -7.42 9.69
CA LEU A 165 -22.54 -8.72 9.02
C LEU A 165 -22.81 -9.84 10.04
N HIS A 166 -22.05 -9.86 11.14
CA HIS A 166 -22.24 -10.83 12.23
C HIS A 166 -23.65 -10.74 12.85
N ASP A 167 -24.11 -9.51 13.14
CA ASP A 167 -25.40 -9.28 13.79
C ASP A 167 -26.58 -9.61 12.89
N HIS A 168 -26.44 -9.44 11.58
CA HIS A 168 -27.47 -9.75 10.60
C HIS A 168 -27.59 -11.26 10.36
N LEU A 169 -26.49 -11.95 10.13
CA LEU A 169 -26.48 -13.38 9.83
C LEU A 169 -26.38 -14.28 11.05
N LYS A 170 -25.97 -13.77 12.22
CA LYS A 170 -25.67 -14.53 13.44
C LYS A 170 -24.60 -15.61 13.27
N MET A 171 -23.77 -15.47 12.23
CA MET A 171 -22.66 -16.37 11.89
C MET A 171 -21.32 -15.82 12.36
N THR A 172 -20.32 -16.68 12.51
CA THR A 172 -18.95 -16.23 12.78
C THR A 172 -18.34 -15.62 11.53
N VAL A 173 -17.77 -14.42 11.67
CA VAL A 173 -17.15 -13.65 10.58
C VAL A 173 -15.65 -13.61 10.78
N PHE A 174 -14.88 -13.97 9.75
CA PHE A 174 -13.43 -13.81 9.69
C PHE A 174 -13.07 -12.84 8.59
N TYR A 175 -12.24 -11.86 8.93
CA TYR A 175 -11.62 -10.95 7.99
C TYR A 175 -10.10 -11.12 8.07
N ILE A 176 -9.47 -11.49 6.96
CA ILE A 176 -8.04 -11.78 6.87
C ILE A 176 -7.42 -10.85 5.86
N SER A 177 -6.63 -9.88 6.32
CA SER A 177 -5.94 -8.95 5.41
C SER A 177 -4.74 -9.62 4.74
N ASN A 178 -4.32 -9.14 3.57
CA ASN A 178 -3.11 -9.59 2.87
C ASN A 178 -1.82 -9.39 3.68
N GLN A 179 -1.86 -8.52 4.70
CA GLN A 179 -0.75 -8.32 5.64
C GLN A 179 -0.73 -9.34 6.79
N GLY A 180 -1.64 -10.32 6.77
CA GLY A 180 -1.74 -11.36 7.80
C GLY A 180 -2.47 -10.92 9.08
N LYS A 181 -3.08 -9.73 9.11
CA LYS A 181 -3.91 -9.29 10.24
C LYS A 181 -5.26 -9.98 10.16
N VAL A 182 -5.62 -10.70 11.22
CA VAL A 182 -6.89 -11.42 11.36
C VAL A 182 -7.80 -10.68 12.32
N GLN A 183 -9.07 -10.48 11.92
CA GLN A 183 -10.13 -9.98 12.78
C GLN A 183 -11.26 -11.01 12.79
N VAL A 184 -11.74 -11.32 13.97
CA VAL A 184 -12.82 -12.29 14.17
C VAL A 184 -13.97 -11.61 14.92
N ILE A 185 -15.18 -11.73 14.39
CA ILE A 185 -16.39 -11.30 15.07
C ILE A 185 -17.23 -12.56 15.34
N SER A 186 -17.35 -12.91 16.61
CA SER A 186 -18.02 -14.13 17.04
C SER A 186 -18.47 -14.02 18.50
N LYS A 187 -19.49 -14.79 18.87
CA LYS A 187 -19.88 -15.01 20.28
C LYS A 187 -19.10 -16.13 20.96
N LYS A 188 -18.17 -16.79 20.25
CA LYS A 188 -17.39 -17.92 20.71
C LYS A 188 -16.17 -17.50 21.52
N THR A 189 -15.63 -18.46 22.27
CA THR A 189 -14.40 -18.27 23.04
C THR A 189 -13.18 -18.10 22.12
N PRO A 190 -12.11 -17.42 22.56
CA PRO A 190 -10.89 -17.25 21.77
C PRO A 190 -10.29 -18.58 21.28
N ASP A 191 -10.29 -19.63 22.12
CA ASP A 191 -9.76 -20.96 21.75
C ASP A 191 -10.54 -21.63 20.61
N GLU A 192 -11.87 -21.42 20.58
CA GLU A 192 -12.72 -21.92 19.49
C GLU A 192 -12.50 -21.12 18.20
N GLN A 193 -12.30 -19.82 18.31
CA GLN A 193 -11.99 -18.95 17.17
C GLN A 193 -10.65 -19.35 16.53
N ASP A 194 -9.62 -19.61 17.32
CA ASP A 194 -8.31 -20.04 16.83
C ASP A 194 -8.38 -21.41 16.14
N LYS A 195 -9.14 -22.35 16.68
CA LYS A 195 -9.37 -23.65 16.02
C LYS A 195 -10.06 -23.49 14.67
N MET A 196 -11.11 -22.67 14.60
CA MET A 196 -11.81 -22.37 13.35
C MET A 196 -10.90 -21.69 12.33
N PHE A 197 -10.07 -20.76 12.77
CA PHE A 197 -9.09 -20.10 11.91
C PHE A 197 -8.07 -21.09 11.32
N GLN A 198 -7.55 -22.02 12.10
CA GLN A 198 -6.64 -23.06 11.61
C GLN A 198 -7.30 -23.94 10.55
N LEU A 199 -8.57 -24.34 10.78
CA LEU A 199 -9.34 -25.12 9.81
C LEU A 199 -9.55 -24.38 8.49
N LEU A 200 -9.80 -23.07 8.53
CA LEU A 200 -9.90 -22.22 7.33
C LEU A 200 -8.57 -22.16 6.58
N LYS A 201 -7.46 -21.95 7.30
CA LYS A 201 -6.13 -21.84 6.72
C LYS A 201 -5.67 -23.12 6.03
N ASP A 202 -5.99 -24.27 6.63
CA ASP A 202 -5.63 -25.58 6.09
C ASP A 202 -6.59 -26.07 4.99
N ASN A 203 -7.63 -25.32 4.68
CA ASN A 203 -8.72 -25.69 3.77
C ASN A 203 -9.38 -27.05 4.16
N LYS A 204 -9.41 -27.34 5.47
CA LYS A 204 -9.95 -28.59 6.06
C LYS A 204 -11.22 -28.32 6.84
N ILE A 205 -12.23 -27.72 6.16
CA ILE A 205 -13.52 -27.48 6.80
C ILE A 205 -14.24 -28.84 7.00
N PRO A 206 -14.59 -29.21 8.26
CA PRO A 206 -15.31 -30.45 8.52
C PRO A 206 -16.67 -30.48 7.82
N SER A 207 -17.15 -31.66 7.47
CA SER A 207 -18.44 -31.87 6.76
C SER A 207 -19.68 -31.34 7.51
N HIS A 208 -19.57 -31.08 8.81
CA HIS A 208 -20.63 -30.50 9.64
C HIS A 208 -20.58 -28.96 9.71
N MET A 209 -19.57 -28.32 9.11
CA MET A 209 -19.44 -26.89 9.03
C MET A 209 -19.58 -26.40 7.59
N ASN A 210 -20.34 -25.34 7.38
CA ASN A 210 -20.50 -24.71 6.10
C ASN A 210 -19.81 -23.33 6.13
N ALA A 211 -19.01 -23.02 5.12
CA ALA A 211 -18.34 -21.74 5.01
C ALA A 211 -18.58 -21.12 3.63
N ALA A 212 -18.77 -19.80 3.59
CA ALA A 212 -18.72 -19.04 2.35
C ALA A 212 -17.57 -18.03 2.42
N HIS A 213 -17.00 -17.76 1.28
CA HIS A 213 -15.84 -16.91 1.10
C HIS A 213 -16.12 -15.87 0.03
N GLN A 214 -15.69 -14.63 0.30
CA GLN A 214 -15.68 -13.55 -0.68
C GLN A 214 -14.40 -12.73 -0.51
N SER A 215 -13.67 -12.50 -1.62
CA SER A 215 -12.50 -11.65 -1.58
C SER A 215 -12.89 -10.16 -1.62
N VAL A 216 -12.26 -9.37 -0.76
CA VAL A 216 -12.39 -7.91 -0.72
C VAL A 216 -11.43 -7.32 -1.75
N GLN A 217 -11.96 -6.95 -2.91
CA GLN A 217 -11.18 -6.50 -4.06
C GLN A 217 -11.47 -5.06 -4.43
N ALA A 218 -10.42 -4.31 -4.73
CA ALA A 218 -10.51 -2.97 -5.30
C ALA A 218 -9.34 -2.73 -6.26
N LEU A 219 -9.56 -1.97 -7.34
CA LEU A 219 -8.54 -1.64 -8.34
C LEU A 219 -7.78 -2.87 -8.89
N ASN A 220 -8.48 -3.99 -9.10
CA ASN A 220 -7.93 -5.29 -9.53
C ASN A 220 -6.91 -5.90 -8.55
N GLN A 221 -6.93 -5.48 -7.28
CA GLN A 221 -6.10 -6.05 -6.23
C GLN A 221 -6.98 -6.60 -5.12
N THR A 222 -6.58 -7.73 -4.54
CA THR A 222 -7.22 -8.31 -3.35
C THR A 222 -6.54 -7.73 -2.11
N PHE A 223 -7.32 -7.11 -1.24
CA PHE A 223 -6.85 -6.51 0.01
C PHE A 223 -7.05 -7.42 1.22
N ALA A 224 -8.10 -8.24 1.18
CA ALA A 224 -8.46 -9.15 2.25
C ALA A 224 -9.38 -10.25 1.74
N ASP A 225 -9.54 -11.27 2.57
CA ASP A 225 -10.52 -12.34 2.42
C ASP A 225 -11.54 -12.28 3.55
N LEU A 226 -12.82 -12.37 3.21
CA LEU A 226 -13.94 -12.33 4.11
C LEU A 226 -14.63 -13.71 4.11
N PHE A 227 -14.81 -14.30 5.29
CA PHE A 227 -15.47 -15.59 5.46
C PHE A 227 -16.62 -15.47 6.45
N ILE A 228 -17.69 -16.23 6.18
CA ILE A 228 -18.74 -16.54 7.16
C ILE A 228 -18.77 -18.05 7.39
N ILE A 229 -19.01 -18.45 8.63
CA ILE A 229 -19.07 -19.88 9.01
C ILE A 229 -20.36 -20.14 9.76
N SER A 230 -21.10 -21.17 9.29
CA SER A 230 -22.26 -21.78 9.94
C SER A 230 -21.92 -23.18 10.42
N GLU A 231 -22.39 -23.55 11.62
CA GLU A 231 -22.16 -24.90 12.20
C GLU A 231 -23.32 -25.86 11.97
N SER A 232 -24.51 -25.34 11.69
CA SER A 232 -25.73 -26.18 11.71
C SER A 232 -26.50 -26.18 10.40
N GLU A 233 -26.37 -25.13 9.58
CA GLU A 233 -27.19 -24.94 8.39
C GLU A 233 -26.33 -24.69 7.16
N ALA A 234 -26.77 -25.18 6.00
CA ALA A 234 -26.16 -24.85 4.72
C ALA A 234 -26.33 -23.35 4.45
N ILE A 235 -25.25 -22.70 3.97
CA ILE A 235 -25.29 -21.28 3.63
C ILE A 235 -26.18 -21.09 2.40
N THR A 236 -27.19 -20.27 2.56
CA THR A 236 -28.16 -19.96 1.52
C THR A 236 -27.60 -18.95 0.51
N GLU A 237 -28.30 -18.80 -0.63
CA GLU A 237 -27.96 -17.81 -1.63
C GLU A 237 -28.10 -16.37 -1.08
N PHE A 238 -29.08 -16.12 -0.21
CA PHE A 238 -29.26 -14.83 0.47
C PHE A 238 -28.05 -14.47 1.32
N GLU A 239 -27.54 -15.38 2.14
CA GLU A 239 -26.36 -15.17 2.99
C GLU A 239 -25.10 -14.90 2.16
N SER A 240 -24.97 -15.60 1.03
CA SER A 240 -23.87 -15.37 0.07
C SER A 240 -23.95 -13.97 -0.54
N LEU A 241 -25.14 -13.44 -0.83
CA LEU A 241 -25.34 -12.09 -1.34
C LEU A 241 -25.06 -11.01 -0.27
N VAL A 242 -25.48 -11.24 0.97
CA VAL A 242 -25.15 -10.37 2.11
C VAL A 242 -23.64 -10.30 2.31
N LEU A 243 -22.94 -11.44 2.19
CA LEU A 243 -21.49 -11.50 2.24
C LEU A 243 -20.83 -10.70 1.10
N ASP A 244 -21.31 -10.85 -0.13
CA ASP A 244 -20.83 -10.10 -1.29
C ASP A 244 -21.01 -8.58 -1.12
N ARG A 245 -22.20 -8.14 -0.67
CA ARG A 245 -22.45 -6.72 -0.36
C ARG A 245 -21.51 -6.19 0.72
N SER A 246 -21.23 -6.98 1.73
CA SER A 246 -20.30 -6.63 2.81
C SER A 246 -18.87 -6.50 2.30
N ALA A 247 -18.43 -7.41 1.42
CA ALA A 247 -17.11 -7.35 0.81
C ALA A 247 -16.95 -6.10 -0.07
N ILE A 248 -17.98 -5.73 -0.84
CA ILE A 248 -18.00 -4.49 -1.63
C ILE A 248 -17.91 -3.26 -0.71
N ALA A 249 -18.67 -3.21 0.39
CA ALA A 249 -18.64 -2.12 1.34
C ALA A 249 -17.27 -2.00 2.03
N LEU A 250 -16.64 -3.13 2.40
CA LEU A 250 -15.28 -3.15 2.93
C LEU A 250 -14.26 -2.62 1.92
N ALA A 251 -14.37 -3.02 0.66
CA ALA A 251 -13.51 -2.52 -0.41
C ALA A 251 -13.64 -0.99 -0.59
N GLN A 252 -14.87 -0.46 -0.54
CA GLN A 252 -15.12 0.99 -0.59
C GLN A 252 -14.52 1.72 0.62
N SER A 253 -14.64 1.16 1.84
CA SER A 253 -14.03 1.70 3.05
C SER A 253 -12.51 1.78 2.92
N LEU A 254 -11.87 0.70 2.47
CA LEU A 254 -10.42 0.64 2.28
C LEU A 254 -9.94 1.64 1.22
N LEU A 255 -10.64 1.76 0.09
CA LEU A 255 -10.32 2.75 -0.93
C LEU A 255 -10.40 4.17 -0.40
N ARG A 256 -11.42 4.47 0.40
CA ARG A 256 -11.57 5.78 1.04
C ARG A 256 -10.41 6.08 2.00
N GLU A 257 -10.01 5.12 2.82
CA GLU A 257 -8.87 5.27 3.73
C GLU A 257 -7.57 5.51 2.96
N LEU A 258 -7.30 4.71 1.92
CA LEU A 258 -6.15 4.90 1.04
C LEU A 258 -6.15 6.27 0.35
N TYR A 259 -7.31 6.71 -0.14
CA TYR A 259 -7.44 8.02 -0.78
C TYR A 259 -7.16 9.16 0.20
N ILE A 260 -7.69 9.10 1.43
CA ILE A 260 -7.45 10.11 2.47
C ILE A 260 -5.96 10.12 2.85
N GLU A 261 -5.34 8.95 2.99
CA GLU A 261 -3.91 8.84 3.29
C GLU A 261 -3.05 9.43 2.17
N GLU A 262 -3.33 9.14 0.91
CA GLU A 262 -2.62 9.71 -0.23
C GLU A 262 -2.82 11.22 -0.36
N GLN A 263 -4.02 11.71 -0.13
CA GLN A 263 -4.30 13.16 -0.08
C GLN A 263 -3.52 13.85 1.04
N ARG A 264 -3.43 13.21 2.21
CA ARG A 264 -2.64 13.73 3.33
C ARG A 264 -1.16 13.76 3.00
N LYS A 265 -0.62 12.69 2.41
CA LYS A 265 0.78 12.62 1.96
C LYS A 265 1.09 13.66 0.90
N ALA A 266 0.21 13.84 -0.09
CA ALA A 266 0.38 14.83 -1.14
C ALA A 266 0.42 16.27 -0.57
N LYS A 267 -0.48 16.60 0.34
CA LYS A 267 -0.49 17.90 1.03
C LYS A 267 0.77 18.13 1.87
N GLU A 268 1.25 17.10 2.58
CA GLU A 268 2.49 17.17 3.37
C GLU A 268 3.69 17.46 2.44
N VAL A 269 3.77 16.74 1.32
CA VAL A 269 4.83 16.92 0.31
C VAL A 269 4.80 18.32 -0.29
N GLU A 270 3.64 18.80 -0.72
CA GLU A 270 3.45 20.15 -1.26
C GLU A 270 3.82 21.21 -0.23
N TRP A 271 3.34 21.05 1.01
CA TRP A 271 3.61 22.00 2.08
C TRP A 271 5.10 22.10 2.40
N VAL A 272 5.80 20.98 2.54
CA VAL A 272 7.25 20.98 2.79
C VAL A 272 8.00 21.58 1.61
N SER A 273 7.57 21.33 0.37
CA SER A 273 8.18 21.91 -0.83
C SER A 273 8.07 23.44 -0.84
N CYS A 274 6.87 23.98 -0.63
CA CYS A 274 6.62 25.41 -0.55
C CYS A 274 7.38 26.08 0.62
N TRP A 275 7.50 25.37 1.75
CA TRP A 275 8.31 25.84 2.87
C TRP A 275 9.79 25.94 2.51
N LEU A 276 10.36 24.92 1.85
CA LEU A 276 11.74 24.94 1.37
C LEU A 276 12.01 26.05 0.35
N GLU A 277 11.00 26.46 -0.41
CA GLU A 277 11.08 27.60 -1.33
C GLU A 277 10.87 28.96 -0.62
N GLY A 278 10.54 28.96 0.67
CA GLY A 278 10.39 30.15 1.50
C GLY A 278 9.08 30.91 1.31
N GLU A 279 8.00 30.20 0.90
CA GLU A 279 6.70 30.80 0.61
C GLU A 279 5.86 31.07 1.87
N TYR A 280 6.23 30.50 3.03
CA TYR A 280 5.46 30.62 4.26
C TYR A 280 6.10 31.56 5.28
N SER A 281 5.23 32.32 5.96
CA SER A 281 5.62 33.14 7.12
C SER A 281 5.93 32.24 8.34
N ASN A 282 6.68 32.80 9.29
CA ASN A 282 7.01 32.09 10.53
C ASN A 282 5.74 31.64 11.30
N GLU A 283 4.69 32.45 11.30
CA GLU A 283 3.41 32.14 11.96
C GLU A 283 2.68 30.98 11.30
N GLN A 284 2.67 30.92 9.97
CA GLN A 284 2.05 29.81 9.22
C GLN A 284 2.79 28.50 9.51
N ILE A 285 4.12 28.55 9.57
CA ILE A 285 4.96 27.39 9.87
C ILE A 285 4.69 26.88 11.29
N HIS A 286 4.67 27.75 12.29
CA HIS A 286 4.38 27.36 13.67
C HIS A 286 2.98 26.77 13.83
N ARG A 287 1.97 27.32 13.14
CA ARG A 287 0.61 26.76 13.13
C ARG A 287 0.61 25.33 12.58
N TYR A 288 1.22 25.10 11.45
CA TYR A 288 1.29 23.76 10.83
C TYR A 288 2.04 22.78 11.73
N LEU A 289 3.16 23.19 12.33
CA LEU A 289 3.94 22.33 13.23
C LEU A 289 3.17 21.98 14.50
N SER A 290 2.38 22.91 15.07
CA SER A 290 1.53 22.63 16.24
C SER A 290 0.33 21.72 15.91
N GLU A 291 -0.15 21.68 14.65
CA GLU A 291 -1.14 20.70 14.20
C GLU A 291 -0.54 19.29 14.06
N LEU A 292 0.74 19.20 13.66
CA LEU A 292 1.46 17.91 13.55
C LEU A 292 1.87 17.35 14.91
N GLU A 293 2.41 18.21 15.78
CA GLU A 293 2.92 17.85 17.10
C GLU A 293 2.64 18.99 18.08
N PRO A 294 1.58 18.89 18.92
CA PRO A 294 1.13 20.00 19.78
C PRO A 294 2.16 20.55 20.76
N ASN A 295 3.18 19.76 21.11
CA ASN A 295 4.22 20.14 22.08
C ASN A 295 5.53 20.60 21.42
N LEU A 296 5.54 20.78 20.09
CA LEU A 296 6.73 21.11 19.35
C LEU A 296 6.92 22.64 19.27
N GLU A 297 7.88 23.15 20.02
CA GLU A 297 8.32 24.56 19.99
C GLU A 297 9.77 24.65 19.50
N PRO A 298 10.02 24.63 18.19
CA PRO A 298 11.38 24.64 17.66
C PRO A 298 12.03 26.01 17.77
N ASN A 299 13.29 26.02 18.25
CA ASN A 299 14.14 27.22 18.36
C ASN A 299 14.97 27.49 17.09
N GLY A 300 14.64 26.88 15.99
CA GLY A 300 15.33 26.99 14.71
C GLY A 300 15.44 25.63 14.01
N CYS A 301 16.03 25.65 12.81
CA CYS A 301 16.18 24.44 12.01
C CYS A 301 17.44 24.46 11.15
N THR A 302 17.82 23.26 10.66
CA THR A 302 18.74 23.09 9.55
C THR A 302 18.19 22.09 8.55
N VAL A 303 18.54 22.25 7.29
CA VAL A 303 18.24 21.28 6.24
C VAL A 303 19.42 20.33 6.11
N LEU A 304 19.13 19.03 6.19
CA LEU A 304 20.09 17.95 5.93
C LEU A 304 19.69 17.23 4.64
N LEU A 305 20.57 17.25 3.65
CA LEU A 305 20.42 16.48 2.43
C LEU A 305 21.09 15.11 2.61
N CYS A 306 20.45 14.08 2.08
CA CYS A 306 20.99 12.74 2.00
C CYS A 306 20.89 12.26 0.56
N LYS A 307 22.04 11.99 -0.07
CA LYS A 307 22.14 11.40 -1.41
C LYS A 307 22.58 9.95 -1.30
N ALA A 308 22.08 9.11 -2.19
CA ALA A 308 22.47 7.70 -2.27
C ALA A 308 22.49 7.22 -3.71
N ASP A 309 23.31 6.23 -4.00
CA ASP A 309 23.55 5.73 -5.35
C ASP A 309 22.35 4.99 -5.97
N ASN A 310 21.46 4.42 -5.16
CA ASN A 310 20.29 3.68 -5.64
C ASN A 310 19.00 4.18 -4.99
N LEU A 311 18.39 5.17 -5.63
CA LEU A 311 17.18 5.83 -5.12
C LEU A 311 15.91 5.00 -5.23
N GLU A 312 15.74 4.20 -6.29
CA GLU A 312 14.54 3.38 -6.48
C GLU A 312 14.38 2.40 -5.30
N LYS A 313 15.48 1.82 -4.85
CA LYS A 313 15.50 0.96 -3.68
C LYS A 313 15.20 1.73 -2.39
N ILE A 314 15.72 2.96 -2.27
CA ILE A 314 15.45 3.83 -1.12
C ILE A 314 13.98 4.23 -1.06
N ILE A 315 13.36 4.55 -2.18
CA ILE A 315 11.94 4.91 -2.25
C ILE A 315 11.06 3.73 -1.80
N SER A 316 11.38 2.51 -2.20
CA SER A 316 10.62 1.31 -1.77
C SER A 316 10.72 1.04 -0.26
N GLU A 317 11.86 1.39 0.36
CA GLU A 317 12.11 1.17 1.78
C GLU A 317 12.03 2.48 2.61
N PHE A 318 11.65 3.59 1.97
CA PHE A 318 11.68 4.92 2.56
C PHE A 318 10.89 5.03 3.87
N THR A 319 9.76 4.34 3.98
CA THR A 319 8.96 4.34 5.20
C THR A 319 9.75 3.81 6.40
N TYR A 320 10.48 2.71 6.23
CA TYR A 320 11.33 2.14 7.28
C TYR A 320 12.53 3.04 7.59
N LEU A 321 13.15 3.61 6.56
CA LEU A 321 14.26 4.56 6.71
C LEU A 321 13.79 5.82 7.44
N LYS A 322 12.63 6.38 7.08
CA LYS A 322 12.04 7.56 7.75
C LYS A 322 11.87 7.31 9.25
N VAL A 323 11.27 6.17 9.63
CA VAL A 323 11.07 5.80 11.04
C VAL A 323 12.41 5.65 11.76
N TYR A 324 13.38 5.00 11.12
CA TYR A 324 14.70 4.78 11.71
C TYR A 324 15.48 6.08 11.91
N PHE A 325 15.52 6.95 10.89
CA PHE A 325 16.14 8.28 10.99
C PHE A 325 15.48 9.13 12.07
N ARG A 326 14.13 9.13 12.06
CA ARG A 326 13.34 9.86 13.05
C ARG A 326 13.69 9.43 14.47
N SER A 327 13.73 8.14 14.75
CA SER A 327 14.10 7.59 16.07
C SER A 327 15.49 8.06 16.54
N ILE A 328 16.50 8.07 15.64
CA ILE A 328 17.86 8.50 15.98
C ILE A 328 17.92 9.99 16.34
N PHE A 329 17.22 10.85 15.60
CA PHE A 329 17.25 12.28 15.80
C PHE A 329 16.35 12.74 16.97
N GLU A 330 15.19 12.11 17.17
CA GLU A 330 14.28 12.42 18.29
C GLU A 330 14.92 12.11 19.65
N GLN A 331 15.67 11.01 19.77
CA GLN A 331 16.45 10.70 20.97
C GLN A 331 17.48 11.81 21.33
N ARG A 332 17.79 12.67 20.36
CA ARG A 332 18.71 13.81 20.49
C ARG A 332 18.00 15.15 20.59
N GLY A 333 16.67 15.15 20.81
CA GLY A 333 15.88 16.38 20.90
C GLY A 333 15.81 17.13 19.57
N ILE A 334 15.76 16.40 18.44
CA ILE A 334 15.65 16.94 17.10
C ILE A 334 14.42 16.33 16.43
N PHE A 335 13.42 17.14 16.14
CA PHE A 335 12.27 16.68 15.38
C PHE A 335 12.57 16.69 13.87
N LEU A 336 12.18 15.64 13.16
CA LEU A 336 12.56 15.41 11.77
C LEU A 336 11.33 15.39 10.87
N LEU A 337 11.31 16.30 9.88
CA LEU A 337 10.45 16.21 8.71
C LEU A 337 11.25 15.75 7.49
N SER A 338 10.65 14.96 6.62
CA SER A 338 11.34 14.39 5.46
C SER A 338 10.56 14.62 4.17
N HIS A 339 11.29 14.92 3.11
CA HIS A 339 10.76 15.11 1.77
C HIS A 339 11.68 14.44 0.74
N ILE A 340 11.11 13.78 -0.27
CA ILE A 340 11.88 13.22 -1.38
C ILE A 340 11.72 14.14 -2.59
N GLN A 341 12.84 14.59 -3.13
CA GLN A 341 12.83 15.39 -4.34
C GLN A 341 13.89 14.89 -5.33
N LYS A 342 13.47 14.56 -6.54
CA LYS A 342 14.35 14.03 -7.62
C LYS A 342 15.19 12.83 -7.13
N SER A 343 16.49 13.06 -6.91
CA SER A 343 17.48 12.03 -6.57
C SER A 343 18.04 12.17 -5.15
N GLN A 344 17.33 12.83 -4.23
CA GLN A 344 17.82 13.05 -2.87
C GLN A 344 16.69 13.09 -1.85
N ILE A 345 17.01 12.73 -0.62
CA ILE A 345 16.13 12.87 0.53
C ILE A 345 16.50 14.17 1.26
N ILE A 346 15.51 14.98 1.50
CA ILE A 346 15.62 16.25 2.22
C ILE A 346 15.04 16.05 3.61
N PHE A 347 15.82 16.32 4.63
CA PHE A 347 15.36 16.34 6.02
C PHE A 347 15.41 17.78 6.54
N ILE A 348 14.31 18.23 7.14
CA ILE A 348 14.27 19.46 7.93
C ILE A 348 14.40 19.03 9.38
N LEU A 349 15.53 19.35 9.99
CA LEU A 349 15.87 19.06 11.37
C LEU A 349 15.51 20.26 12.24
N LEU A 350 14.45 20.11 13.04
CA LEU A 350 13.95 21.15 13.95
C LEU A 350 14.57 20.97 15.33
N ASN A 351 15.17 22.03 15.87
CA ASN A 351 15.74 22.01 17.21
C ASN A 351 14.63 22.18 18.26
N SER A 352 14.27 21.11 18.94
CA SER A 352 13.30 21.12 20.05
C SER A 352 13.94 21.20 21.44
N SER A 353 15.27 21.25 21.53
CA SER A 353 16.00 21.42 22.79
C SER A 353 16.44 22.88 22.98
N LYS A 354 16.49 23.32 24.23
CA LYS A 354 16.99 24.65 24.61
C LYS A 354 18.53 24.70 24.74
N THR A 355 19.22 23.58 24.51
CA THR A 355 20.70 23.53 24.60
C THR A 355 21.37 24.05 23.33
N ASP A 356 22.51 24.69 23.47
CA ASP A 356 23.26 25.38 22.38
C ASP A 356 24.16 24.43 21.57
N ASP A 357 23.94 23.11 21.68
CA ASP A 357 24.78 22.07 21.07
C ASP A 357 24.15 21.37 19.86
N PHE A 358 23.26 22.05 19.16
CA PHE A 358 22.48 21.48 18.06
C PHE A 358 23.36 20.85 16.96
N LYS A 359 24.42 21.54 16.53
CA LYS A 359 25.36 21.04 15.52
C LYS A 359 26.01 19.71 15.95
N ARG A 360 26.45 19.61 17.20
CA ARG A 360 27.04 18.39 17.75
C ARG A 360 26.03 17.25 17.75
N ARG A 361 24.78 17.48 18.15
CA ARG A 361 23.71 16.48 18.17
C ARG A 361 23.36 15.97 16.77
N VAL A 362 23.37 16.87 15.77
CA VAL A 362 23.20 16.49 14.35
C VAL A 362 24.37 15.63 13.88
N GLN A 363 25.62 16.00 14.21
CA GLN A 363 26.80 15.21 13.88
C GLN A 363 26.73 13.80 14.46
N GLU A 364 26.43 13.69 15.76
CA GLU A 364 26.27 12.39 16.44
C GLU A 364 25.16 11.53 15.80
N GLY A 365 24.07 12.16 15.32
CA GLY A 365 23.01 11.49 14.57
C GLY A 365 23.51 10.91 13.24
N ILE A 366 24.23 11.71 12.47
CA ILE A 366 24.83 11.29 11.18
C ILE A 366 25.83 10.14 11.40
N ASP A 367 26.70 10.26 12.41
CA ASP A 367 27.71 9.24 12.71
C ASP A 367 27.06 7.92 13.17
N CYS A 368 25.97 7.99 13.95
CA CYS A 368 25.17 6.84 14.32
C CYS A 368 24.58 6.15 13.10
N LEU A 369 24.01 6.91 12.17
CA LEU A 369 23.46 6.37 10.92
C LEU A 369 24.54 5.66 10.08
N LYS A 370 25.70 6.28 9.89
CA LYS A 370 26.82 5.70 9.11
C LYS A 370 27.40 4.41 9.72
N LYS A 371 27.41 4.33 11.05
CA LYS A 371 27.90 3.14 11.76
C LYS A 371 26.87 2.01 11.85
N SER A 372 25.60 2.28 11.55
CA SER A 372 24.49 1.35 11.71
C SER A 372 24.62 0.11 10.84
N GLU A 373 24.46 -1.07 11.46
CA GLU A 373 24.37 -2.34 10.73
C GLU A 373 23.14 -2.42 9.83
N PHE A 374 22.07 -1.74 10.18
CA PHE A 374 20.85 -1.66 9.37
C PHE A 374 21.16 -1.03 8.00
N ILE A 375 21.83 0.12 7.99
CA ILE A 375 22.24 0.81 6.76
C ILE A 375 23.22 -0.06 5.94
N LYS A 376 24.18 -0.74 6.61
CA LYS A 376 25.14 -1.62 5.96
C LYS A 376 24.50 -2.86 5.34
N LYS A 377 23.57 -3.53 6.03
CA LYS A 377 22.84 -4.71 5.55
C LYS A 377 21.95 -4.41 4.35
N GLN A 378 21.39 -3.22 4.27
CA GLN A 378 20.56 -2.79 3.15
C GLN A 378 21.37 -2.43 1.88
N LYS A 379 22.70 -2.54 1.93
CA LYS A 379 23.61 -2.15 0.83
C LYS A 379 23.46 -0.66 0.44
N PHE A 380 23.07 0.21 1.37
CA PHE A 380 23.20 1.66 1.22
C PHE A 380 24.65 2.06 1.53
N SER A 381 25.58 1.58 0.72
CA SER A 381 27.01 1.63 1.04
C SER A 381 27.61 3.04 0.98
N GLN A 382 26.90 4.01 0.38
CA GLN A 382 27.39 5.40 0.24
C GLN A 382 26.25 6.40 0.44
N LEU A 383 25.85 6.60 1.72
CA LEU A 383 25.02 7.74 2.07
C LEU A 383 25.88 8.99 2.24
N GLU A 384 25.73 9.93 1.33
CA GLU A 384 26.34 11.25 1.45
C GLU A 384 25.40 12.22 2.14
N PHE A 385 25.91 12.86 3.19
CA PHE A 385 25.16 13.84 3.97
C PHE A 385 25.74 15.24 3.78
N SER A 386 24.87 16.25 3.74
CA SER A 386 25.27 17.65 3.78
C SER A 386 24.25 18.48 4.55
N ALA A 387 24.71 19.27 5.50
CA ALA A 387 23.89 20.11 6.34
C ALA A 387 24.08 21.58 5.95
N GLY A 388 22.97 22.28 5.78
CA GLY A 388 22.97 23.71 5.54
C GLY A 388 23.18 24.53 6.80
N LYS A 389 23.22 25.85 6.64
CA LYS A 389 23.34 26.79 7.75
C LYS A 389 22.15 26.67 8.70
N PHE A 390 22.42 26.66 10.00
CA PHE A 390 21.37 26.74 11.00
C PHE A 390 20.67 28.10 10.94
N VAL A 391 19.34 28.10 10.99
CA VAL A 391 18.50 29.31 10.97
C VAL A 391 17.59 29.34 12.19
N ASN A 392 17.59 30.45 12.93
CA ASN A 392 16.72 30.63 14.10
C ASN A 392 15.27 30.90 13.72
N ASN A 393 15.05 31.56 12.58
CA ASN A 393 13.72 31.83 12.06
C ASN A 393 13.36 30.77 11.02
N LEU A 394 12.28 30.06 11.23
CA LEU A 394 11.85 28.95 10.38
C LEU A 394 11.44 29.40 8.96
N SER A 395 11.05 30.66 8.76
CA SER A 395 10.79 31.21 7.43
C SER A 395 12.05 31.30 6.55
N HIS A 396 13.25 31.26 7.17
CA HIS A 396 14.53 31.28 6.47
C HIS A 396 15.06 29.88 6.10
N VAL A 397 14.24 28.84 6.18
CA VAL A 397 14.63 27.46 5.80
C VAL A 397 15.21 27.38 4.39
N LYS A 398 14.75 28.22 3.45
CA LYS A 398 15.28 28.33 2.09
C LYS A 398 16.80 28.59 2.10
N ASN A 399 17.30 29.43 3.00
CA ASN A 399 18.74 29.70 3.12
C ASN A 399 19.50 28.46 3.60
N SER A 400 18.91 27.71 4.54
CA SER A 400 19.48 26.44 4.99
C SER A 400 19.50 25.41 3.86
N TYR A 401 18.44 25.32 3.08
CA TYR A 401 18.35 24.40 1.94
C TYR A 401 19.36 24.73 0.84
N HIS A 402 19.50 26.01 0.50
CA HIS A 402 20.48 26.47 -0.49
C HIS A 402 21.91 26.12 -0.05
N THR A 403 22.27 26.47 1.19
CA THR A 403 23.60 26.18 1.73
C THR A 403 23.87 24.68 1.92
N ALA A 404 22.83 23.85 2.15
CA ALA A 404 22.97 22.40 2.13
C ALA A 404 23.32 21.86 0.74
N LYS A 405 22.72 22.42 -0.33
CA LYS A 405 23.07 22.09 -1.73
C LYS A 405 24.50 22.49 -2.07
N GLU A 406 24.94 23.66 -1.64
CA GLU A 406 26.33 24.11 -1.81
C GLU A 406 27.30 23.15 -1.12
N THR A 407 26.99 22.76 0.12
CA THR A 407 27.80 21.78 0.87
C THR A 407 27.87 20.45 0.14
N LEU A 408 26.74 19.95 -0.37
CA LEU A 408 26.70 18.71 -1.12
C LEU A 408 27.56 18.77 -2.39
N ASN A 409 27.45 19.86 -3.17
CA ASN A 409 28.23 20.08 -4.39
C ASN A 409 29.75 20.06 -4.12
N ILE A 410 30.19 20.71 -3.04
CA ILE A 410 31.61 20.70 -2.65
C ILE A 410 32.05 19.29 -2.25
N ARG A 411 31.26 18.59 -1.46
CA ARG A 411 31.58 17.23 -1.01
C ARG A 411 31.62 16.22 -2.15
N GLU A 412 30.75 16.32 -3.13
CA GLU A 412 30.76 15.46 -4.32
C GLU A 412 32.01 15.66 -5.17
N LYS A 413 32.49 16.91 -5.29
CA LYS A 413 33.68 17.24 -6.05
C LYS A 413 34.97 16.91 -5.29
N MET A 414 34.91 17.01 -3.98
CA MET A 414 36.08 16.78 -3.11
C MET A 414 35.78 15.67 -2.08
N PRO A 415 35.78 14.42 -2.49
CA PRO A 415 35.36 13.28 -1.66
C PRO A 415 36.34 12.93 -0.52
N ASN A 416 37.23 13.83 -0.13
CA ASN A 416 38.14 13.61 0.99
C ASN A 416 37.40 13.68 2.32
N GLU A 417 37.69 12.73 3.22
CA GLU A 417 37.16 12.62 4.58
C GLU A 417 37.37 13.87 5.45
N LEU A 418 38.17 14.85 4.99
CA LEU A 418 38.49 16.09 5.66
C LEU A 418 37.39 17.17 5.54
N ILE A 419 36.40 17.01 4.67
CA ILE A 419 35.34 18.01 4.49
C ILE A 419 34.16 17.68 5.39
N SER A 420 33.86 18.58 6.32
CA SER A 420 32.71 18.49 7.23
C SER A 420 31.37 18.38 6.49
N TYR A 421 30.37 17.81 7.17
CA TYR A 421 29.00 17.80 6.67
C TYR A 421 28.33 19.17 6.72
N PHE A 422 28.89 20.10 7.48
CA PHE A 422 28.27 21.39 7.79
C PHE A 422 28.80 22.53 6.92
N TYR A 423 27.89 23.35 6.45
CA TYR A 423 28.21 24.55 5.66
C TYR A 423 29.21 25.49 6.34
N GLU A 424 29.06 25.65 7.67
CA GLU A 424 29.95 26.52 8.45
C GLU A 424 31.42 26.11 8.40
N ASP A 425 31.69 24.82 8.23
CA ASP A 425 33.04 24.26 8.23
C ASP A 425 33.67 24.18 6.82
N LEU A 426 33.01 24.73 5.81
CA LEU A 426 33.57 24.79 4.46
C LEU A 426 34.64 25.88 4.30
N TYR A 427 34.70 26.79 5.24
CA TYR A 427 35.70 27.86 5.31
C TYR A 427 35.96 28.52 3.95
N ILE A 428 37.16 28.37 3.37
CA ILE A 428 37.59 28.98 2.12
C ILE A 428 36.77 28.48 0.92
N PHE A 429 36.26 27.27 0.93
CA PHE A 429 35.48 26.71 -0.17
C PHE A 429 34.18 27.45 -0.42
N ARG A 430 33.64 28.18 0.56
CA ARG A 430 32.49 29.09 0.36
C ARG A 430 32.82 30.24 -0.56
N LEU A 431 34.03 30.80 -0.45
CA LEU A 431 34.52 31.86 -1.36
C LEU A 431 34.84 31.29 -2.74
N VAL A 432 35.45 30.11 -2.80
CA VAL A 432 35.74 29.40 -4.05
C VAL A 432 34.45 29.15 -4.84
N LEU A 433 33.40 28.70 -4.17
CA LEU A 433 32.11 28.45 -4.80
C LEU A 433 31.49 29.74 -5.36
N ALA A 434 31.45 30.82 -4.56
CA ALA A 434 30.90 32.09 -4.97
C ALA A 434 31.70 32.69 -6.17
N ALA A 435 33.05 32.59 -6.16
CA ALA A 435 33.88 33.02 -7.27
C ALA A 435 33.66 32.17 -8.53
N ASN A 436 33.40 30.85 -8.38
CA ASN A 436 33.05 29.99 -9.50
C ASN A 436 31.73 30.37 -10.15
N GLU A 437 30.71 30.72 -9.36
CA GLU A 437 29.40 31.16 -9.85
C GLU A 437 29.48 32.49 -10.61
N GLN A 438 30.41 33.36 -10.22
CA GLN A 438 30.68 34.63 -10.92
C GLN A 438 31.59 34.49 -12.15
N GLY A 439 32.10 33.29 -12.41
CA GLY A 439 32.95 32.98 -13.57
C GLY A 439 34.39 33.53 -13.47
N VAL A 440 34.80 34.11 -12.33
CA VAL A 440 36.15 34.71 -12.15
C VAL A 440 37.20 33.73 -11.66
N LEU A 441 36.79 32.51 -11.30
CA LEU A 441 37.68 31.54 -10.65
C LEU A 441 38.81 31.05 -11.55
N TYR A 442 38.54 30.86 -12.84
CA TYR A 442 39.53 30.38 -13.80
C TYR A 442 40.63 31.43 -14.08
N GLU A 443 40.25 32.68 -14.21
CA GLU A 443 41.20 33.79 -14.37
C GLU A 443 42.09 33.90 -13.13
N PHE A 444 41.51 33.87 -11.95
CA PHE A 444 42.25 33.87 -10.69
C PHE A 444 43.24 32.70 -10.55
N ILE A 445 42.85 31.48 -10.92
CA ILE A 445 43.78 30.33 -10.93
C ILE A 445 44.90 30.55 -11.94
N SER A 446 44.58 31.05 -13.14
CA SER A 446 45.57 31.33 -14.19
C SER A 446 46.60 32.36 -13.75
N ASP A 447 46.17 33.44 -13.10
CA ASP A 447 47.04 34.53 -12.64
C ASP A 447 48.09 34.08 -11.62
N TYR A 448 47.69 33.23 -10.67
CA TYR A 448 48.57 32.83 -9.59
C TYR A 448 49.27 31.48 -9.78
N LEU A 449 48.68 30.55 -10.56
CA LEU A 449 49.20 29.20 -10.74
C LEU A 449 49.50 28.83 -12.19
N GLY A 450 49.08 29.63 -13.17
CA GLY A 450 49.14 29.28 -14.59
C GLY A 450 50.52 28.85 -15.03
N SER A 451 51.60 29.60 -14.65
CA SER A 451 52.98 29.26 -14.99
C SER A 451 53.46 27.93 -14.35
N VAL A 452 53.04 27.64 -13.13
CA VAL A 452 53.38 26.39 -12.42
C VAL A 452 52.67 25.23 -13.05
N LEU A 453 51.38 25.36 -13.37
CA LEU A 453 50.55 24.35 -14.01
C LEU A 453 51.07 24.01 -15.41
N LEU A 454 51.44 25.01 -16.22
CA LEU A 454 52.03 24.79 -17.53
C LEU A 454 53.37 24.06 -17.44
N HIS A 455 54.23 24.45 -16.49
CA HIS A 455 55.51 23.77 -16.29
C HIS A 455 55.30 22.30 -15.89
N ASP A 456 54.39 22.00 -14.94
CA ASP A 456 54.13 20.62 -14.50
C ASP A 456 53.55 19.77 -15.63
N GLN A 457 52.69 20.36 -16.49
CA GLN A 457 52.14 19.68 -17.67
C GLN A 457 53.23 19.36 -18.71
N GLN A 458 54.18 20.30 -18.98
CA GLN A 458 55.20 20.10 -19.98
C GLN A 458 56.34 19.16 -19.55
N ASN A 459 56.62 19.10 -18.25
CA ASN A 459 57.77 18.36 -17.71
C ASN A 459 57.40 17.16 -16.84
N ASN A 460 56.12 16.77 -16.82
CA ASN A 460 55.61 15.76 -15.84
C ASN A 460 56.07 16.09 -14.41
N GLY A 461 56.04 17.39 -14.07
CA GLY A 461 56.60 17.90 -12.83
C GLY A 461 55.66 17.77 -11.64
N GLU A 462 56.20 18.04 -10.45
CA GLU A 462 55.44 18.05 -9.19
C GLU A 462 55.63 19.41 -8.45
N LEU A 463 55.75 20.52 -9.19
CA LEU A 463 55.96 21.82 -8.59
C LEU A 463 54.74 22.32 -7.82
N LEU A 464 53.52 22.07 -8.33
CA LEU A 464 52.29 22.41 -7.61
C LEU A 464 52.19 21.68 -6.28
N LYS A 465 52.49 20.37 -6.26
CA LYS A 465 52.54 19.56 -5.05
C LYS A 465 53.60 20.09 -4.08
N THR A 466 54.75 20.44 -4.60
CA THR A 466 55.84 21.02 -3.80
C THR A 466 55.45 22.39 -3.20
N LEU A 467 54.82 23.26 -3.99
CA LEU A 467 54.31 24.56 -3.54
C LEU A 467 53.29 24.37 -2.42
N LYS A 468 52.31 23.50 -2.62
CA LYS A 468 51.27 23.18 -1.62
C LYS A 468 51.86 22.77 -0.27
N ILE A 469 52.75 21.78 -0.28
CA ILE A 469 53.38 21.27 0.95
C ILE A 469 54.29 22.32 1.59
N TYR A 470 55.01 23.11 0.78
CA TYR A 470 55.87 24.19 1.29
C TYR A 470 55.08 25.29 2.01
N LEU A 471 53.92 25.66 1.47
CA LEU A 471 53.02 26.62 2.12
C LEU A 471 52.41 26.04 3.40
N GLN A 472 52.01 24.79 3.40
CA GLN A 472 51.50 24.08 4.60
C GLN A 472 52.54 24.00 5.73
N CYS A 473 53.82 23.76 5.38
CA CYS A 473 54.95 23.80 6.31
C CYS A 473 55.42 25.22 6.62
N LYS A 474 54.65 26.28 6.24
CA LYS A 474 54.98 27.69 6.49
C LYS A 474 56.42 28.09 6.04
N GLY A 475 56.92 27.47 4.97
CA GLY A 475 58.27 27.71 4.45
C GLY A 475 59.38 26.90 5.12
N ALA A 476 59.09 25.97 6.03
CA ALA A 476 60.09 25.13 6.69
C ALA A 476 60.63 24.07 5.73
N LYS A 477 61.81 24.33 5.14
CA LYS A 477 62.41 23.45 4.10
C LYS A 477 62.66 22.03 4.55
N LYS A 478 63.04 21.82 5.81
CA LYS A 478 63.31 20.49 6.36
C LYS A 478 62.04 19.64 6.40
N GLU A 479 60.98 20.19 6.97
CA GLU A 479 59.67 19.52 7.09
C GLU A 479 59.05 19.27 5.71
N THR A 480 59.20 20.22 4.78
CA THR A 480 58.70 20.09 3.39
C THR A 480 59.40 18.92 2.69
N ALA A 481 60.75 18.78 2.82
CA ALA A 481 61.49 17.66 2.21
C ALA A 481 61.06 16.32 2.79
N GLU A 482 60.87 16.24 4.11
CA GLU A 482 60.38 15.05 4.80
C GLU A 482 58.97 14.66 4.34
N GLN A 483 58.01 15.60 4.27
CA GLN A 483 56.65 15.33 3.82
C GLN A 483 56.55 14.94 2.33
N LEU A 484 57.43 15.49 1.48
CA LEU A 484 57.53 15.13 0.07
C LEU A 484 58.31 13.85 -0.18
N HIS A 485 58.98 13.29 0.85
CA HIS A 485 59.88 12.14 0.74
C HIS A 485 61.00 12.35 -0.29
N ILE A 486 61.56 13.58 -0.35
CA ILE A 486 62.67 13.92 -1.25
C ILE A 486 63.88 14.41 -0.49
N VAL A 487 65.06 14.34 -1.14
CA VAL A 487 66.30 14.90 -0.58
C VAL A 487 66.27 16.41 -0.66
N ARG A 488 66.94 17.08 0.28
CA ARG A 488 66.98 18.55 0.36
C ARG A 488 67.44 19.23 -0.94
N GLN A 489 68.40 18.65 -1.63
CA GLN A 489 68.89 19.20 -2.89
C GLN A 489 67.81 19.24 -3.97
N THR A 490 66.99 18.22 -4.10
CA THR A 490 65.84 18.18 -5.01
C THR A 490 64.83 19.26 -4.64
N LEU A 491 64.57 19.45 -3.32
CA LEU A 491 63.66 20.50 -2.87
C LEU A 491 64.19 21.91 -3.25
N TYR A 492 65.49 22.18 -3.08
CA TYR A 492 66.08 23.44 -3.43
C TYR A 492 65.92 23.75 -4.95
N HIS A 493 66.22 22.79 -5.82
CA HIS A 493 65.97 22.94 -7.26
C HIS A 493 64.50 23.23 -7.61
N ARG A 494 63.58 22.55 -6.95
CA ARG A 494 62.12 22.82 -7.14
C ARG A 494 61.72 24.20 -6.63
N LEU A 495 62.26 24.62 -5.50
CA LEU A 495 62.00 26.00 -4.97
C LEU A 495 62.60 27.09 -5.85
N ASP A 496 63.84 26.90 -6.38
CA ASP A 496 64.43 27.85 -7.30
C ASP A 496 63.57 28.00 -8.56
N LYS A 497 63.01 26.88 -9.06
CA LYS A 497 62.09 26.95 -10.21
C LYS A 497 60.76 27.64 -9.86
N LEU A 498 60.25 27.45 -8.68
CA LEU A 498 59.07 28.19 -8.20
C LEU A 498 59.33 29.70 -8.08
N TYR A 499 60.52 30.10 -7.59
CA TYR A 499 60.93 31.49 -7.55
C TYR A 499 61.01 32.14 -8.96
N GLU A 500 61.44 31.38 -9.98
CA GLU A 500 61.45 31.85 -11.37
C GLU A 500 60.02 32.05 -11.93
N LEU A 501 59.09 31.11 -11.60
CA LEU A 501 57.77 31.09 -12.21
C LEU A 501 56.76 32.04 -11.56
N ILE A 502 56.79 32.17 -10.22
CA ILE A 502 55.79 32.91 -9.46
C ILE A 502 56.37 34.09 -8.65
N GLY A 503 57.70 34.31 -8.77
CA GLY A 503 58.42 35.41 -8.11
C GLY A 503 58.97 35.03 -6.73
N ARG A 504 60.04 35.77 -6.31
CA ARG A 504 60.67 35.54 -5.00
C ARG A 504 59.84 35.99 -3.81
N ASP A 505 58.84 36.79 -4.08
CA ASP A 505 57.88 37.39 -3.15
C ASP A 505 56.65 36.51 -2.88
N PHE A 506 56.59 35.27 -3.38
CA PHE A 506 55.41 34.42 -3.25
C PHE A 506 55.10 34.01 -1.80
N MET A 507 56.05 34.22 -0.88
CA MET A 507 55.85 34.04 0.57
C MET A 507 55.35 35.31 1.29
N ASP A 508 55.24 36.45 0.59
CA ASP A 508 54.66 37.65 1.17
C ASP A 508 53.21 37.44 1.55
N PRO A 509 52.76 37.96 2.69
CA PRO A 509 51.50 37.54 3.31
C PRO A 509 50.27 37.52 2.35
N TYR A 510 50.07 38.62 1.60
CA TYR A 510 48.89 38.71 0.72
C TYR A 510 49.02 37.83 -0.53
N LYS A 511 50.22 37.76 -1.14
CA LYS A 511 50.49 36.92 -2.31
C LYS A 511 50.41 35.46 -1.94
N ARG A 512 50.95 35.09 -0.80
CA ARG A 512 50.84 33.74 -0.24
C ARG A 512 49.39 33.34 -0.05
N GLN A 513 48.55 34.16 0.59
CA GLN A 513 47.13 33.89 0.77
C GLN A 513 46.40 33.70 -0.56
N ALA A 514 46.69 34.57 -1.56
CA ALA A 514 46.11 34.43 -2.89
C ALA A 514 46.49 33.08 -3.54
N ILE A 515 47.76 32.66 -3.42
CA ILE A 515 48.22 31.37 -3.93
C ILE A 515 47.55 30.19 -3.19
N GLU A 516 47.43 30.26 -1.86
CA GLU A 516 46.73 29.22 -1.06
C GLU A 516 45.24 29.09 -1.49
N VAL A 517 44.57 30.22 -1.75
CA VAL A 517 43.20 30.26 -2.30
C VAL A 517 43.16 29.68 -3.72
N ALA A 518 44.11 30.06 -4.58
CA ALA A 518 44.20 29.53 -5.94
C ALA A 518 44.44 28.03 -5.99
N ILE A 519 45.25 27.47 -5.07
CA ILE A 519 45.44 26.02 -4.93
C ILE A 519 44.12 25.35 -4.56
N SER A 520 43.39 25.88 -3.56
CA SER A 520 42.08 25.35 -3.15
C SER A 520 41.06 25.42 -4.30
N ALA A 521 41.06 26.49 -5.06
CA ALA A 521 40.23 26.69 -6.25
C ALA A 521 40.57 25.69 -7.36
N TYR A 522 41.86 25.48 -7.61
CA TYR A 522 42.31 24.47 -8.59
C TYR A 522 41.90 23.05 -8.20
N GLU A 523 42.07 22.68 -6.95
CA GLU A 523 41.63 21.36 -6.45
C GLU A 523 40.12 21.17 -6.63
N TYR A 524 39.30 22.17 -6.32
CA TYR A 524 37.85 22.16 -6.52
C TYR A 524 37.46 21.98 -8.00
N THR A 525 38.13 22.69 -8.92
CA THR A 525 37.82 22.66 -10.36
C THR A 525 38.38 21.41 -11.04
N SER A 526 39.55 20.90 -10.62
CA SER A 526 40.22 19.73 -11.20
C SER A 526 39.50 18.43 -10.87
N ALA A 527 38.82 18.36 -9.71
CA ALA A 527 38.00 17.20 -9.34
C ALA A 527 36.78 17.01 -10.27
N SER A 528 36.43 18.02 -11.06
CA SER A 528 35.26 18.04 -11.98
C SER A 528 35.59 17.74 -13.44
N LYS A 529 36.88 17.77 -13.84
CA LYS A 529 37.31 17.72 -15.26
C LYS A 529 38.57 16.88 -15.46
N THR A 530 38.67 16.26 -16.64
CA THR A 530 39.92 15.67 -17.12
C THR A 530 40.98 16.77 -17.31
N PRO A 531 42.27 16.49 -17.15
CA PRO A 531 43.37 17.48 -17.11
C PRO A 531 43.56 18.36 -18.36
N TYR A 532 42.82 18.15 -19.42
CA TYR A 532 43.07 18.74 -20.75
C TYR A 532 42.50 20.17 -20.99
N GLU A 533 41.61 20.69 -20.15
CA GLU A 533 40.92 21.98 -20.44
C GLU A 533 41.68 23.25 -20.00
N TYR A 534 42.74 23.14 -19.20
CA TYR A 534 43.50 24.31 -18.74
C TYR A 534 44.56 24.82 -19.74
N ALA A 535 44.83 24.04 -20.79
CA ALA A 535 45.88 24.39 -21.78
C ALA A 535 45.38 25.32 -22.91
N SER A 536 44.13 25.65 -22.97
CA SER A 536 43.53 26.42 -24.09
C SER A 536 43.13 27.86 -23.77
N ILE A 537 43.67 28.47 -22.70
CA ILE A 537 43.43 29.91 -22.42
C ILE A 537 44.37 30.74 -23.28
N PRO A 538 43.86 31.51 -24.26
CA PRO A 538 44.71 32.39 -25.06
C PRO A 538 45.31 33.49 -24.15
N LYS A 539 46.62 33.70 -24.23
CA LYS A 539 47.27 34.86 -23.64
C LYS A 539 46.64 36.12 -24.27
N SER A 540 45.90 36.88 -23.49
CA SER A 540 45.62 38.26 -23.86
C SER A 540 46.94 38.99 -23.88
N SER A 541 47.30 39.44 -25.06
CA SER A 541 48.44 40.27 -25.39
C SER A 541 48.43 41.59 -24.64
#